data_ea6b38da3f8cb4b2752efdac979206fb
#
_entry.id   ea6b38da3f8cb4b2752efdac979206fb
#
_cell.length_a   1.000
_cell.length_b   1.000
_cell.length_c   1.000
_cell.angle_alpha   90.00
_cell.angle_beta   90.00
_cell.angle_gamma   90.00
#
_symmetry.space_group_name_H-M   'P 1'
#
loop_
_entity.id
_entity.type
_entity.pdbx_description
1 polymer ?
#
loop_
_entity_poly.entity_id
_entity_poly.type
_entity_poly.pdbx_seq_one_letter_code
_entity_poly.pdbx_strand_id
1 'polypeptide(L)'
;MISRLVIAAAITLLFTLAGPVRAQEHPEHPKKTTEHPKQGGEHPKKAAEAKQVSTADISAGIKTNIEAGTKKSSDSKFHVQHEGQDLAMDLVKVHDDRLQDLGGGKYFACVDMKGTDGKTYDIDFFLTGQPGKMKVTETSVHKIEGKPLYNWKEDNGKWQKVPAS
;
A
#
# COMPACT_ATOMS: atom_id res chain seq x y z
N MET A 1 46.97 -30.66 27.16
CA MET A 1 47.43 -29.51 27.93
C MET A 1 46.68 -28.29 27.43
N ILE A 2 45.54 -28.01 27.91
CA ILE A 2 45.15 -27.13 29.03
C ILE A 2 45.70 -25.71 28.84
N SER A 3 44.88 -24.76 28.45
CA SER A 3 44.86 -23.49 29.15
C SER A 3 43.51 -22.80 28.94
N ARG A 4 42.74 -22.69 30.02
CA ARG A 4 41.51 -21.91 30.15
C ARG A 4 41.94 -20.47 30.47
N LEU A 5 41.48 -19.50 29.69
CA LEU A 5 41.57 -18.09 30.08
C LEU A 5 40.15 -17.57 30.35
N VAL A 6 39.88 -17.33 31.62
CA VAL A 6 38.68 -16.67 32.13
C VAL A 6 38.93 -15.16 32.08
N ILE A 7 38.16 -14.42 31.34
CA ILE A 7 38.16 -12.94 31.40
C ILE A 7 36.80 -12.53 31.98
N ALA A 8 36.88 -12.05 33.23
CA ALA A 8 35.78 -11.37 33.90
C ALA A 8 35.69 -9.93 33.37
N ALA A 9 34.57 -9.55 32.76
CA ALA A 9 34.31 -8.17 32.41
C ALA A 9 33.29 -7.58 33.41
N ALA A 10 33.71 -6.52 34.05
CA ALA A 10 32.95 -5.76 35.04
C ALA A 10 31.80 -5.00 34.36
N ILE A 11 30.60 -5.14 34.91
CA ILE A 11 29.41 -4.38 34.53
C ILE A 11 29.46 -3.06 35.27
N THR A 12 29.67 -1.97 34.52
CA THR A 12 29.53 -0.60 35.07
C THR A 12 28.11 -0.13 34.83
N LEU A 13 27.34 -0.01 35.88
CA LEU A 13 25.95 0.48 35.90
C LEU A 13 25.99 2.01 35.85
N LEU A 14 25.62 2.58 34.69
CA LEU A 14 25.38 4.03 34.54
C LEU A 14 23.91 4.33 34.80
N PHE A 15 23.63 4.96 35.93
CA PHE A 15 22.34 5.59 36.26
C PHE A 15 22.23 6.91 35.48
N THR A 16 21.35 7.02 34.52
CA THR A 16 20.95 8.30 33.93
C THR A 16 19.65 8.76 34.55
N LEU A 17 19.71 9.93 35.20
CA LEU A 17 18.55 10.62 35.76
C LEU A 17 17.57 11.00 34.67
N ALA A 18 16.34 10.55 34.80
CA ALA A 18 15.20 11.04 34.01
C ALA A 18 14.77 12.41 34.56
N GLY A 19 14.96 13.45 33.75
CA GLY A 19 14.37 14.76 34.01
C GLY A 19 12.89 14.79 33.61
N PRO A 20 12.03 15.62 34.23
CA PRO A 20 10.61 15.68 33.94
C PRO A 20 10.35 16.31 32.56
N VAL A 21 9.61 15.59 31.71
CA VAL A 21 9.09 16.11 30.44
C VAL A 21 8.00 17.15 30.77
N ARG A 22 8.29 18.41 30.44
CA ARG A 22 7.36 19.51 30.57
C ARG A 22 6.37 19.45 29.41
N ALA A 23 5.09 19.23 29.71
CA ALA A 23 4.00 19.33 28.74
C ALA A 23 3.95 20.77 28.16
N GLN A 24 4.09 20.91 26.85
CA GLN A 24 3.81 22.16 26.15
C GLN A 24 2.31 22.30 25.98
N GLU A 25 1.76 23.30 26.65
CA GLU A 25 0.38 23.74 26.46
C GLU A 25 0.24 24.36 25.07
N HIS A 26 -0.76 23.89 24.29
CA HIS A 26 -1.17 24.51 23.03
C HIS A 26 -1.86 25.84 23.33
N PRO A 27 -1.55 26.93 22.61
CA PRO A 27 -2.29 28.19 22.73
C PRO A 27 -3.68 28.02 22.11
N GLU A 28 -4.69 28.36 22.91
CA GLU A 28 -6.10 28.43 22.48
C GLU A 28 -6.30 29.53 21.42
N HIS A 29 -6.96 29.17 20.33
CA HIS A 29 -7.39 30.12 19.32
C HIS A 29 -8.56 30.96 19.82
N PRO A 30 -8.55 32.30 19.65
CA PRO A 30 -9.66 33.16 20.05
C PRO A 30 -10.90 32.89 19.18
N LYS A 31 -12.03 32.62 19.86
CA LYS A 31 -13.35 32.55 19.23
C LYS A 31 -13.74 33.95 18.71
N LYS A 32 -13.75 34.11 17.40
CA LYS A 32 -14.30 35.28 16.73
C LYS A 32 -15.77 35.03 16.44
N THR A 33 -16.63 35.60 17.27
CA THR A 33 -18.06 35.74 17.03
C THR A 33 -18.25 36.79 15.93
N THR A 34 -18.76 36.37 14.79
CA THR A 34 -19.21 37.33 13.75
C THR A 34 -20.63 36.92 13.36
N GLU A 35 -21.56 37.80 13.73
CA GLU A 35 -22.96 37.75 13.32
C GLU A 35 -23.04 37.90 11.79
N HIS A 36 -23.76 36.98 11.13
CA HIS A 36 -24.00 37.06 9.69
C HIS A 36 -25.38 37.72 9.44
N PRO A 37 -25.47 38.72 8.55
CA PRO A 37 -26.75 39.19 8.04
C PRO A 37 -27.34 38.15 7.09
N LYS A 38 -28.61 37.82 7.27
CA LYS A 38 -29.42 36.99 6.37
C LYS A 38 -29.58 37.74 5.04
N GLN A 39 -28.91 37.24 3.98
CA GLN A 39 -29.29 37.51 2.60
C GLN A 39 -29.66 36.18 1.93
N GLY A 40 -30.92 36.11 1.47
CA GLY A 40 -31.41 35.03 0.64
C GLY A 40 -30.71 35.11 -0.71
N GLY A 41 -29.97 34.03 -1.03
CA GLY A 41 -29.38 33.79 -2.34
C GLY A 41 -29.53 32.31 -2.60
N GLU A 42 -30.10 31.96 -3.73
CA GLU A 42 -30.21 30.60 -4.21
C GLU A 42 -28.82 29.92 -4.20
N HIS A 43 -28.69 28.86 -3.42
CA HIS A 43 -27.48 28.04 -3.42
C HIS A 43 -27.33 27.37 -4.79
N PRO A 44 -26.20 27.58 -5.51
CA PRO A 44 -25.89 26.74 -6.65
C PRO A 44 -25.81 25.30 -6.14
N LYS A 45 -26.43 24.37 -6.86
CA LYS A 45 -26.37 22.92 -6.61
C LYS A 45 -24.94 22.56 -6.30
N LYS A 46 -24.68 22.17 -5.02
CA LYS A 46 -23.39 21.64 -4.58
C LYS A 46 -23.00 20.53 -5.56
N ALA A 47 -21.96 20.78 -6.38
CA ALA A 47 -21.35 19.74 -7.17
C ALA A 47 -21.02 18.62 -6.18
N ALA A 48 -21.51 17.40 -6.43
CA ALA A 48 -21.27 16.26 -5.57
C ALA A 48 -19.74 16.12 -5.45
N GLU A 49 -19.21 16.37 -4.25
CA GLU A 49 -17.80 16.16 -3.94
C GLU A 49 -17.51 14.71 -4.34
N ALA A 50 -16.63 14.51 -5.33
CA ALA A 50 -16.24 13.20 -5.75
C ALA A 50 -15.64 12.47 -4.54
N LYS A 51 -16.33 11.41 -4.09
CA LYS A 51 -15.92 10.65 -2.91
C LYS A 51 -14.50 10.11 -3.18
N GLN A 52 -13.56 10.43 -2.30
CA GLN A 52 -12.18 9.98 -2.41
C GLN A 52 -12.12 8.45 -2.36
N VAL A 53 -11.31 7.83 -3.22
CA VAL A 53 -11.09 6.37 -3.23
C VAL A 53 -10.37 5.98 -1.96
N SER A 54 -10.92 5.02 -1.24
CA SER A 54 -10.34 4.46 -0.02
C SER A 54 -9.45 3.24 -0.31
N THR A 55 -8.61 2.86 0.63
CA THR A 55 -7.84 1.60 0.56
C THR A 55 -8.76 0.39 0.42
N ALA A 56 -9.93 0.42 1.06
CA ALA A 56 -10.95 -0.62 0.93
C ALA A 56 -11.52 -0.71 -0.50
N ASP A 57 -11.73 0.41 -1.19
CA ASP A 57 -12.18 0.42 -2.59
C ASP A 57 -11.14 -0.23 -3.51
N ILE A 58 -9.85 0.07 -3.29
CA ILE A 58 -8.74 -0.50 -4.07
C ILE A 58 -8.66 -2.01 -3.84
N SER A 59 -8.63 -2.44 -2.58
CA SER A 59 -8.59 -3.87 -2.20
C SER A 59 -9.79 -4.65 -2.77
N ALA A 60 -10.99 -4.08 -2.67
CA ALA A 60 -12.21 -4.68 -3.25
C ALA A 60 -12.12 -4.79 -4.79
N GLY A 61 -11.59 -3.75 -5.46
CA GLY A 61 -11.38 -3.76 -6.91
C GLY A 61 -10.43 -4.86 -7.37
N ILE A 62 -9.33 -5.08 -6.64
CA ILE A 62 -8.38 -6.17 -6.90
C ILE A 62 -9.03 -7.53 -6.75
N LYS A 63 -9.70 -7.77 -5.61
CA LYS A 63 -10.39 -9.04 -5.33
C LYS A 63 -11.45 -9.35 -6.41
N THR A 64 -12.25 -8.35 -6.78
CA THR A 64 -13.24 -8.48 -7.86
C THR A 64 -12.60 -8.82 -9.20
N ASN A 65 -11.45 -8.21 -9.53
CA ASN A 65 -10.72 -8.52 -10.77
C ASN A 65 -10.19 -9.96 -10.76
N ILE A 66 -9.56 -10.40 -9.65
CA ILE A 66 -9.05 -11.77 -9.50
C ILE A 66 -10.19 -12.78 -9.61
N GLU A 67 -11.30 -12.58 -8.89
CA GLU A 67 -12.49 -13.46 -8.97
C GLU A 67 -13.06 -13.53 -10.38
N ALA A 68 -13.14 -12.40 -11.08
CA ALA A 68 -13.64 -12.38 -12.45
C ALA A 68 -12.71 -13.11 -13.41
N GLY A 69 -11.39 -13.01 -13.23
CA GLY A 69 -10.39 -13.75 -13.98
C GLY A 69 -10.49 -15.26 -13.73
N THR A 70 -10.52 -15.64 -12.46
CA THR A 70 -10.67 -17.04 -12.00
C THR A 70 -11.94 -17.70 -12.55
N LYS A 71 -13.07 -16.98 -12.55
CA LYS A 71 -14.35 -17.50 -13.10
C LYS A 71 -14.34 -17.69 -14.62
N LYS A 72 -13.52 -16.93 -15.33
CA LYS A 72 -13.37 -17.03 -16.80
C LYS A 72 -12.39 -18.10 -17.25
N SER A 73 -11.47 -18.47 -16.36
CA SER A 73 -10.45 -19.47 -16.64
C SER A 73 -11.02 -20.89 -16.52
N SER A 74 -10.58 -21.79 -17.40
CA SER A 74 -10.99 -23.19 -17.40
C SER A 74 -10.47 -24.01 -16.23
N ASP A 75 -9.36 -23.58 -15.63
CA ASP A 75 -8.71 -24.22 -14.47
C ASP A 75 -9.08 -23.58 -13.13
N SER A 76 -9.98 -22.60 -13.15
CA SER A 76 -10.39 -21.83 -11.95
C SER A 76 -9.22 -21.13 -11.24
N LYS A 77 -8.22 -20.68 -12.00
CA LYS A 77 -7.08 -19.90 -11.50
C LYS A 77 -7.07 -18.49 -12.10
N PHE A 78 -6.43 -17.58 -11.39
CA PHE A 78 -6.10 -16.27 -11.94
C PHE A 78 -4.79 -16.35 -12.72
N HIS A 79 -4.75 -15.76 -13.90
CA HIS A 79 -3.62 -15.86 -14.82
C HIS A 79 -2.88 -14.54 -14.95
N VAL A 80 -1.55 -14.58 -14.86
CA VAL A 80 -0.65 -13.44 -15.06
C VAL A 80 0.42 -13.83 -16.08
N GLN A 81 0.59 -13.01 -17.11
CA GLN A 81 1.67 -13.20 -18.10
C GLN A 81 2.98 -12.65 -17.55
N HIS A 82 4.04 -13.46 -17.59
CA HIS A 82 5.38 -13.09 -17.17
C HIS A 82 6.43 -13.74 -18.06
N GLU A 83 7.26 -12.92 -18.72
CA GLU A 83 8.35 -13.40 -19.62
C GLU A 83 7.90 -14.45 -20.65
N GLY A 84 6.69 -14.27 -21.20
CA GLY A 84 6.12 -15.22 -22.16
C GLY A 84 5.52 -16.48 -21.56
N GLN A 85 5.52 -16.60 -20.24
CA GLN A 85 4.86 -17.68 -19.50
C GLN A 85 3.52 -17.23 -18.94
N ASP A 86 2.55 -18.13 -18.96
CA ASP A 86 1.25 -17.95 -18.35
C ASP A 86 1.26 -18.58 -16.94
N LEU A 87 1.22 -17.75 -15.92
CA LEU A 87 1.30 -18.17 -14.52
C LEU A 87 -0.12 -18.27 -13.95
N ALA A 88 -0.55 -19.50 -13.66
CA ALA A 88 -1.82 -19.80 -13.00
C ALA A 88 -1.66 -19.74 -11.48
N MET A 89 -2.49 -18.93 -10.80
CA MET A 89 -2.28 -18.55 -9.38
C MET A 89 -3.57 -18.50 -8.59
N ASP A 90 -3.45 -18.67 -7.27
CA ASP A 90 -4.46 -18.40 -6.26
C ASP A 90 -4.11 -17.16 -5.45
N LEU A 91 -5.11 -16.36 -5.08
CA LEU A 91 -4.94 -15.23 -4.19
C LEU A 91 -4.59 -15.71 -2.77
N VAL A 92 -3.51 -15.16 -2.21
CA VAL A 92 -3.13 -15.38 -0.81
C VAL A 92 -3.51 -14.15 0.02
N LYS A 93 -3.01 -12.95 -0.35
CA LYS A 93 -3.23 -11.74 0.44
C LYS A 93 -3.10 -10.49 -0.41
N VAL A 94 -4.02 -9.53 -0.23
CA VAL A 94 -3.83 -8.14 -0.65
C VAL A 94 -3.17 -7.39 0.50
N HIS A 95 -2.07 -6.67 0.23
CA HIS A 95 -1.36 -5.88 1.23
C HIS A 95 -2.02 -4.51 1.40
N ASP A 96 -2.99 -4.40 2.31
CA ASP A 96 -3.73 -3.16 2.57
C ASP A 96 -2.85 -2.02 3.13
N ASP A 97 -1.71 -2.36 3.71
CA ASP A 97 -0.67 -1.44 4.20
C ASP A 97 0.25 -0.89 3.10
N ARG A 98 0.15 -1.42 1.87
CA ARG A 98 0.96 -1.03 0.71
C ARG A 98 0.12 -0.53 -0.46
N LEU A 99 -1.08 -0.09 -0.17
CA LEU A 99 -1.96 0.57 -1.13
C LEU A 99 -1.57 2.03 -1.25
N GLN A 100 -1.36 2.53 -2.49
CA GLN A 100 -0.93 3.91 -2.73
C GLN A 100 -1.79 4.58 -3.79
N ASP A 101 -2.08 5.85 -3.55
CA ASP A 101 -2.56 6.77 -4.57
C ASP A 101 -1.34 7.34 -5.31
N LEU A 102 -1.23 7.06 -6.60
CA LEU A 102 -0.14 7.56 -7.46
C LEU A 102 -0.47 8.92 -8.09
N GLY A 103 -1.61 9.50 -7.73
CA GLY A 103 -2.12 10.72 -8.34
C GLY A 103 -2.81 10.49 -9.69
N GLY A 104 -3.60 11.49 -10.13
CA GLY A 104 -4.31 11.42 -11.41
C GLY A 104 -5.33 10.28 -11.52
N GLY A 105 -5.88 9.80 -10.39
CA GLY A 105 -6.83 8.69 -10.35
C GLY A 105 -6.22 7.32 -10.62
N LYS A 106 -4.91 7.19 -10.44
CA LYS A 106 -4.16 5.93 -10.54
C LYS A 106 -3.81 5.43 -9.15
N TYR A 107 -3.97 4.15 -8.94
CA TYR A 107 -3.74 3.47 -7.67
C TYR A 107 -2.86 2.25 -7.88
N PHE A 108 -2.16 1.84 -6.82
CA PHE A 108 -1.22 0.74 -6.82
C PHE A 108 -1.41 -0.12 -5.58
N ALA A 109 -1.22 -1.43 -5.73
CA ALA A 109 -1.19 -2.38 -4.62
C ALA A 109 -0.29 -3.57 -4.92
N CYS A 110 0.35 -4.11 -3.88
CA CYS A 110 1.02 -5.40 -3.91
C CYS A 110 0.08 -6.51 -3.43
N VAL A 111 0.16 -7.66 -4.07
CA VAL A 111 -0.69 -8.84 -3.80
C VAL A 111 0.16 -10.11 -3.78
N ASP A 112 0.10 -10.86 -2.68
CA ASP A 112 0.71 -12.18 -2.63
C ASP A 112 -0.20 -13.21 -3.32
N MET A 113 0.39 -13.95 -4.25
CA MET A 113 -0.25 -15.00 -5.02
C MET A 113 0.53 -16.31 -4.88
N LYS A 114 -0.19 -17.44 -4.86
CA LYS A 114 0.43 -18.77 -4.88
C LYS A 114 0.29 -19.39 -6.27
N GLY A 115 1.40 -19.64 -6.93
CA GLY A 115 1.43 -20.30 -8.23
C GLY A 115 1.14 -21.79 -8.13
N THR A 116 0.61 -22.38 -9.20
CA THR A 116 0.42 -23.83 -9.33
C THR A 116 1.76 -24.60 -9.39
N ASP A 117 2.86 -23.88 -9.69
CA ASP A 117 4.24 -24.38 -9.60
C ASP A 117 4.78 -24.46 -8.16
N GLY A 118 3.95 -24.09 -7.19
CA GLY A 118 4.29 -24.12 -5.77
C GLY A 118 5.06 -22.90 -5.26
N LYS A 119 5.39 -21.91 -6.10
CA LYS A 119 6.09 -20.69 -5.69
C LYS A 119 5.12 -19.63 -5.19
N THR A 120 5.66 -18.70 -4.39
CA THR A 120 4.97 -17.49 -3.98
C THR A 120 5.41 -16.32 -4.84
N TYR A 121 4.45 -15.57 -5.33
CA TYR A 121 4.64 -14.42 -6.19
C TYR A 121 4.07 -13.17 -5.52
N ASP A 122 4.81 -12.07 -5.56
CA ASP A 122 4.34 -10.74 -5.20
C ASP A 122 3.98 -10.03 -6.53
N ILE A 123 2.71 -9.74 -6.73
CA ILE A 123 2.19 -9.14 -7.96
C ILE A 123 1.79 -7.70 -7.68
N ASP A 124 2.32 -6.79 -8.48
CA ASP A 124 1.90 -5.40 -8.50
C ASP A 124 0.64 -5.23 -9.34
N PHE A 125 -0.41 -4.67 -8.77
CA PHE A 125 -1.65 -4.31 -9.44
C PHE A 125 -1.75 -2.80 -9.59
N PHE A 126 -2.02 -2.35 -10.81
CA PHE A 126 -2.33 -0.95 -11.10
C PHE A 126 -3.81 -0.80 -11.42
N LEU A 127 -4.44 0.19 -10.84
CA LEU A 127 -5.86 0.43 -10.97
C LEU A 127 -6.15 1.88 -11.33
N THR A 128 -7.31 2.08 -11.95
CA THR A 128 -7.97 3.38 -12.11
C THR A 128 -9.42 3.25 -11.71
N GLY A 129 -10.08 4.36 -11.41
CA GLY A 129 -11.53 4.36 -11.18
C GLY A 129 -11.97 5.24 -10.04
N GLN A 130 -13.16 4.95 -9.55
CA GLN A 130 -13.85 5.65 -8.48
C GLN A 130 -14.34 4.63 -7.43
N PRO A 131 -14.73 5.07 -6.22
CA PRO A 131 -15.28 4.18 -5.21
C PRO A 131 -16.36 3.24 -5.76
N GLY A 132 -16.21 1.94 -5.54
CA GLY A 132 -17.10 0.89 -6.03
C GLY A 132 -16.99 0.58 -7.54
N LYS A 133 -16.13 1.26 -8.29
CA LYS A 133 -15.91 1.07 -9.74
C LYS A 133 -14.43 1.09 -10.10
N MET A 134 -13.63 0.36 -9.33
CA MET A 134 -12.20 0.21 -9.59
C MET A 134 -11.96 -0.77 -10.73
N LYS A 135 -10.99 -0.46 -11.60
CA LYS A 135 -10.59 -1.29 -12.75
C LYS A 135 -9.08 -1.52 -12.69
N VAL A 136 -8.66 -2.78 -12.71
CA VAL A 136 -7.25 -3.14 -12.90
C VAL A 136 -6.87 -2.86 -14.36
N THR A 137 -5.80 -2.11 -14.54
CA THR A 137 -5.28 -1.71 -15.86
C THR A 137 -4.02 -2.45 -16.24
N GLU A 138 -3.23 -2.87 -15.24
CA GLU A 138 -1.97 -3.59 -15.43
C GLU A 138 -1.68 -4.48 -14.23
N THR A 139 -1.01 -5.61 -14.48
CA THR A 139 -0.39 -6.45 -13.46
C THR A 139 1.06 -6.72 -13.84
N SER A 140 1.94 -6.86 -12.84
CA SER A 140 3.36 -7.14 -13.07
C SER A 140 3.92 -8.00 -11.96
N VAL A 141 4.66 -9.05 -12.29
CA VAL A 141 5.36 -9.87 -11.29
C VAL A 141 6.50 -9.04 -10.71
N HIS A 142 6.42 -8.74 -9.41
CA HIS A 142 7.41 -7.94 -8.69
C HIS A 142 8.46 -8.81 -8.02
N LYS A 143 8.02 -9.89 -7.33
CA LYS A 143 8.94 -10.82 -6.66
C LYS A 143 8.53 -12.26 -6.92
N ILE A 144 9.54 -13.14 -6.90
CA ILE A 144 9.37 -14.60 -6.90
C ILE A 144 10.12 -15.13 -5.70
N GLU A 145 9.42 -15.84 -4.80
CA GLU A 145 9.99 -16.38 -3.54
C GLU A 145 10.72 -15.28 -2.72
N GLY A 146 10.12 -14.09 -2.66
CA GLY A 146 10.66 -12.92 -1.95
C GLY A 146 11.81 -12.21 -2.65
N LYS A 147 12.33 -12.70 -3.78
CA LYS A 147 13.40 -12.05 -4.55
C LYS A 147 12.81 -11.05 -5.54
N PRO A 148 13.14 -9.74 -5.43
CA PRO A 148 12.61 -8.75 -6.34
C PRO A 148 13.20 -8.89 -7.74
N LEU A 149 12.39 -8.70 -8.77
CA LEU A 149 12.80 -8.61 -10.17
C LEU A 149 13.13 -7.17 -10.55
N TYR A 150 12.54 -6.21 -9.85
CA TYR A 150 12.80 -4.78 -9.96
C TYR A 150 12.53 -4.09 -8.63
N ASN A 151 13.03 -2.87 -8.49
CA ASN A 151 12.70 -1.98 -7.38
C ASN A 151 11.90 -0.79 -7.90
N TRP A 152 11.13 -0.16 -7.02
CA TRP A 152 10.47 1.10 -7.29
C TRP A 152 11.36 2.25 -6.83
N LYS A 153 11.57 3.23 -7.70
CA LYS A 153 12.26 4.49 -7.39
C LYS A 153 11.35 5.66 -7.73
N GLU A 154 11.23 6.59 -6.79
CA GLU A 154 10.58 7.86 -7.05
C GLU A 154 11.60 8.86 -7.62
N ASP A 155 11.23 9.49 -8.72
CA ASP A 155 11.99 10.57 -9.34
C ASP A 155 11.04 11.69 -9.76
N ASN A 156 11.14 12.86 -9.12
CA ASN A 156 10.30 14.04 -9.36
C ASN A 156 8.78 13.74 -9.31
N GLY A 157 8.33 12.98 -8.31
CA GLY A 157 6.93 12.58 -8.14
C GLY A 157 6.45 11.48 -9.11
N LYS A 158 7.37 10.86 -9.87
CA LYS A 158 7.06 9.74 -10.77
C LYS A 158 7.74 8.47 -10.28
N TRP A 159 6.95 7.43 -10.14
CA TRP A 159 7.46 6.11 -9.79
C TRP A 159 7.93 5.36 -11.03
N GLN A 160 9.16 4.84 -10.98
CA GLN A 160 9.79 4.12 -12.08
C GLN A 160 10.32 2.77 -11.59
N LYS A 161 10.18 1.74 -12.45
CA LYS A 161 10.82 0.44 -12.22
C LYS A 161 12.32 0.57 -12.55
N VAL A 162 13.17 0.19 -11.60
CA VAL A 162 14.62 0.11 -11.78
C VAL A 162 15.07 -1.33 -11.53
N PRO A 163 16.17 -1.81 -12.15
CA PRO A 163 16.67 -3.17 -11.92
C PRO A 163 16.85 -3.46 -10.43
N ALA A 164 16.52 -4.68 -10.02
CA ALA A 164 16.88 -5.16 -8.70
C ALA A 164 18.42 -5.31 -8.61
N SER A 165 19.00 -4.79 -7.53
CA SER A 165 20.44 -4.89 -7.26
C SER A 165 20.75 -6.17 -6.47
#